data_f35d72565d606841653082a8ffff9c73
#
_entry.id   f35d72565d606841653082a8ffff9c73
#
_cell.length_a   1.000
_cell.length_b   1.000
_cell.length_c   1.000
_cell.angle_alpha   90.00
_cell.angle_beta   90.00
_cell.angle_gamma   90.00
#
_symmetry.space_group_name_H-M   'P 1'
#
loop_
_entity.id
_entity.type
_entity.pdbx_description
1 polymer ?
#
loop_
_entity_poly.entity_id
_entity_poly.type
_entity_poly.pdbx_seq_one_letter_code
_entity_poly.pdbx_strand_id
1 'polypeptide(L)' 'MKKTIIKKNLSIEDAKNVADELKLYGYKVEISRDGNRRTVTATREAQNDRI' A
#
# COMPACT_ATOMS: atom_id res chain seq x y z
N MET A 1 11.60 -11.05 6.00
CA MET A 1 10.78 -10.20 6.75
C MET A 1 9.83 -9.46 5.89
N LYS A 2 8.66 -9.17 6.41
CA LYS A 2 7.62 -8.54 5.67
C LYS A 2 7.40 -7.14 6.17
N LYS A 3 7.24 -6.22 5.30
CA LYS A 3 6.97 -4.86 5.67
C LYS A 3 5.57 -4.49 5.24
N THR A 4 4.79 -3.94 6.13
CA THR A 4 3.41 -3.57 5.85
C THR A 4 3.19 -2.11 6.16
N ILE A 5 2.56 -1.41 5.23
CA ILE A 5 2.22 -0.02 5.42
C ILE A 5 0.72 0.10 5.29
N ILE A 6 0.08 0.72 6.26
CA ILE A 6 -1.36 0.90 6.22
C ILE A 6 -1.65 2.40 6.34
N LYS A 7 -2.39 2.93 5.37
CA LYS A 7 -2.80 4.32 5.37
C LYS A 7 -4.31 4.36 5.37
N LYS A 8 -4.89 4.96 6.40
CA LYS A 8 -6.33 5.00 6.54
C LYS A 8 -6.87 6.39 6.33
N ASN A 9 -8.17 6.47 6.17
CA ASN A 9 -8.85 7.75 6.12
C ASN A 9 -8.41 8.59 4.94
N LEU A 10 -8.22 7.98 3.80
CA LEU A 10 -7.77 8.69 2.62
C LEU A 10 -8.95 8.93 1.68
N SER A 11 -8.89 10.01 0.93
CA SER A 11 -9.86 10.25 -0.10
C SER A 11 -9.58 9.28 -1.24
N ILE A 12 -10.50 9.16 -2.18
CA ILE A 12 -10.32 8.27 -3.31
C ILE A 12 -9.08 8.65 -4.08
N GLU A 13 -8.89 9.93 -4.29
CA GLU A 13 -7.76 10.40 -5.05
C GLU A 13 -6.46 10.17 -4.31
N ASP A 14 -6.44 10.46 -3.03
CA ASP A 14 -5.24 10.25 -2.23
C ASP A 14 -4.87 8.77 -2.18
N ALA A 15 -5.86 7.91 -2.04
CA ALA A 15 -5.61 6.48 -2.00
C ALA A 15 -4.96 6.02 -3.30
N LYS A 16 -5.44 6.54 -4.41
CA LYS A 16 -4.90 6.17 -5.69
C LYS A 16 -3.46 6.63 -5.82
N ASN A 17 -3.17 7.84 -5.38
CA ASN A 17 -1.82 8.38 -5.46
C ASN A 17 -0.85 7.59 -4.57
N VAL A 18 -1.29 7.27 -3.36
CA VAL A 18 -0.45 6.51 -2.45
C VAL A 18 -0.20 5.12 -3.03
N ALA A 19 -1.25 4.50 -3.58
CA ALA A 19 -1.10 3.18 -4.16
C ALA A 19 -0.11 3.18 -5.31
N ASP A 20 -0.19 4.17 -6.18
CA ASP A 20 0.71 4.26 -7.30
C ASP A 20 2.14 4.42 -6.84
N GLU A 21 2.34 5.25 -5.85
CA GLU A 21 3.67 5.49 -5.35
C GLU A 21 4.25 4.24 -4.72
N LEU A 22 3.47 3.53 -3.94
CA LEU A 22 3.97 2.33 -3.28
C LEU A 22 4.26 1.22 -4.28
N LYS A 23 3.52 1.17 -5.36
CA LYS A 23 3.79 0.19 -6.39
C LYS A 23 5.16 0.43 -7.02
N LEU A 24 5.56 1.67 -7.13
CA LEU A 24 6.85 1.98 -7.69
C LEU A 24 7.99 1.46 -6.82
N TYR A 25 7.73 1.28 -5.53
CA TYR A 25 8.73 0.78 -4.62
C TYR A 25 8.64 -0.73 -4.45
N GLY A 26 7.82 -1.38 -5.25
CA GLY A 26 7.75 -2.84 -5.21
C GLY A 26 6.75 -3.39 -4.22
N TYR A 27 5.86 -2.57 -3.71
CA TYR A 27 4.87 -3.05 -2.76
C TYR A 27 3.67 -3.63 -3.49
N LYS A 28 3.03 -4.60 -2.85
CA LYS A 28 1.79 -5.14 -3.33
C LYS A 28 0.73 -4.33 -2.62
N VAL A 29 -0.12 -3.66 -3.34
CA VAL A 29 -1.03 -2.69 -2.78
C VAL A 29 -2.47 -3.15 -2.91
N GLU A 30 -3.25 -2.97 -1.85
CA GLU A 30 -4.67 -3.24 -1.87
C GLU A 30 -5.40 -2.02 -1.34
N ILE A 31 -6.51 -1.68 -1.95
CA ILE A 31 -7.31 -0.56 -1.51
C ILE A 31 -8.64 -1.08 -1.04
N SER A 32 -9.03 -0.72 0.18
CA SER A 32 -10.29 -1.13 0.76
C SER A 32 -11.18 0.08 0.91
N ARG A 33 -12.47 -0.15 0.77
CA ARG A 33 -13.42 0.90 0.91
C ARG A 33 -13.89 0.95 2.37
N ASP A 34 -13.96 2.12 2.92
CA ASP A 34 -14.40 2.30 4.27
C ASP A 34 -15.32 3.53 4.28
N GLY A 35 -16.57 3.35 3.97
CA GLY A 35 -17.51 4.45 3.86
C GLY A 35 -17.11 5.37 2.72
N ASN A 36 -16.90 6.63 3.04
CA ASN A 36 -16.48 7.59 2.05
C ASN A 36 -14.97 7.68 1.99
N ARG A 37 -14.29 6.86 2.74
CA ARG A 37 -12.84 6.91 2.78
C ARG A 37 -12.24 5.63 2.25
N ARG A 38 -10.95 5.65 2.06
CA ARG A 38 -10.26 4.46 1.55
C ARG A 38 -9.08 4.14 2.44
N THR A 39 -8.77 2.87 2.51
CA THR A 39 -7.61 2.40 3.25
C THR A 39 -6.69 1.70 2.27
N VAL A 40 -5.44 2.09 2.26
CA VAL A 40 -4.46 1.48 1.40
C VAL A 40 -3.55 0.62 2.25
N THR A 41 -3.45 -0.65 1.88
CA THR A 41 -2.57 -1.58 2.56
C THR A 41 -1.51 -2.03 1.57
N ALA A 42 -0.27 -1.84 1.91
CA ALA A 42 0.83 -2.21 1.04
C ALA A 42 1.74 -3.18 1.77
N THR A 43 2.11 -4.24 1.11
CA THR A 43 2.94 -5.26 1.70
C THR A 43 4.12 -5.54 0.78
N ARG A 44 5.28 -5.71 1.35
CA ARG A 44 6.46 -6.01 0.58
C ARG A 44 7.29 -6.99 1.36
N GLU A 45 7.75 -8.06 0.67
CA GLU A 45 8.57 -9.01 1.32
C GLU A 45 9.96 -8.58 1.19
N ALA A 46 10.68 -8.51 2.26
CA ALA A 46 12.05 -8.13 2.27
C ALA A 46 12.81 -9.19 1.54
N GLN A 47 13.57 -8.86 0.54
CA GLN A 47 14.18 -9.77 -0.20
C GLN A 47 15.42 -10.09 0.27
N ASN A 48 15.77 -11.09 0.54
CA ASN A 48 16.90 -11.43 1.10
C ASN A 48 17.67 -12.11 0.21
N ASP A 49 18.11 -11.82 -0.65
CA ASP A 49 18.74 -12.45 -1.55
C ASP A 49 19.87 -13.00 -1.30
N ARG A 50 20.17 -13.67 -0.95
CA ARG A 50 21.11 -14.23 -0.68
C ARG A 50 21.43 -15.08 -1.48
N ILE A 51 21.89 -15.32 -1.93
CA ILE A 51 22.12 -16.16 -2.64
C ILE A 51 22.73 -16.64 -2.57
#